data_146ee76b76e2780641cacd49f42d865e
#
_entry.id   146ee76b76e2780641cacd49f42d865e
#
_cell.length_a   1.000
_cell.length_b   1.000
_cell.length_c   1.000
_cell.angle_alpha   90.00
_cell.angle_beta   90.00
_cell.angle_gamma   90.00
#
_symmetry.space_group_name_H-M   'P 1'
#
loop_
_entity.id
_entity.type
_entity.pdbx_description
1 polymer ?
#
loop_
_entity_poly.entity_id
_entity_poly.type
_entity_poly.pdbx_seq_one_letter_code
_entity_poly.pdbx_strand_id
1 'polypeptide(L)'
;MTKENKSLRIKTSSRRKFFKTAAKAGAVAAATVAMPNIARSDGHVTLKMQAAWPSGANIFFEMAGDYCNMVKEMSGGSLKIDLQPVGAVVKTSEIGAAVSDGNLDMGHWVTAYWYGKNPAAS
;
A
#
# COMPACT_ATOMS: atom_id res chain seq x y z
N MET A 1 -32.15 69.82 -8.54
CA MET A 1 -31.17 68.86 -9.03
C MET A 1 -31.50 67.49 -8.44
N THR A 2 -32.27 66.71 -9.18
CA THR A 2 -32.81 65.43 -8.74
C THR A 2 -31.93 64.34 -9.30
N LYS A 3 -31.24 63.55 -8.45
CA LYS A 3 -30.43 62.43 -8.86
C LYS A 3 -31.29 61.18 -9.06
N GLU A 4 -31.34 60.76 -10.29
CA GLU A 4 -32.06 59.58 -10.77
C GLU A 4 -31.39 58.30 -10.24
N ASN A 5 -32.17 57.52 -9.49
CA ASN A 5 -31.72 56.26 -8.87
C ASN A 5 -31.96 55.12 -9.85
N LYS A 6 -30.89 54.69 -10.55
CA LYS A 6 -30.90 53.60 -11.53
C LYS A 6 -30.93 52.25 -10.82
N SER A 7 -32.13 51.73 -10.61
CA SER A 7 -32.36 50.38 -10.07
C SER A 7 -31.77 49.31 -10.98
N LEU A 8 -30.75 48.61 -10.49
CA LEU A 8 -30.17 47.42 -11.12
C LEU A 8 -31.14 46.24 -11.01
N ARG A 9 -31.87 45.99 -12.06
CA ARG A 9 -32.76 44.82 -12.17
C ARG A 9 -31.93 43.57 -12.36
N ILE A 10 -31.72 42.79 -11.31
CA ILE A 10 -31.11 41.47 -11.35
C ILE A 10 -32.07 40.56 -12.11
N LYS A 11 -31.67 40.11 -13.31
CA LYS A 11 -32.40 39.10 -14.07
C LYS A 11 -32.25 37.75 -13.38
N THR A 12 -33.24 37.35 -12.58
CA THR A 12 -33.34 36.00 -12.05
C THR A 12 -33.52 35.01 -13.21
N SER A 13 -32.45 34.31 -13.56
CA SER A 13 -32.51 33.22 -14.53
C SER A 13 -33.38 32.09 -13.94
N SER A 14 -34.51 31.81 -14.61
CA SER A 14 -35.46 30.80 -14.14
C SER A 14 -34.79 29.43 -14.11
N ARG A 15 -34.79 28.75 -12.94
CA ARG A 15 -34.27 27.41 -12.73
C ARG A 15 -34.78 26.39 -13.76
N ARG A 16 -36.00 26.60 -14.27
CA ARG A 16 -36.61 25.79 -15.34
C ARG A 16 -35.84 25.88 -16.68
N LYS A 17 -35.26 27.04 -17.01
CA LYS A 17 -34.47 27.20 -18.24
C LYS A 17 -33.13 26.47 -18.12
N PHE A 18 -32.52 26.49 -16.94
CA PHE A 18 -31.27 25.75 -16.67
C PHE A 18 -31.44 24.26 -16.88
N PHE A 19 -32.51 23.66 -16.33
CA PHE A 19 -32.76 22.22 -16.49
C PHE A 19 -33.11 21.81 -17.92
N LYS A 20 -33.78 22.67 -18.71
CA LYS A 20 -34.06 22.38 -20.11
C LYS A 20 -32.80 22.43 -20.99
N THR A 21 -31.84 23.28 -20.65
CA THR A 21 -30.56 23.36 -21.36
C THR A 21 -29.65 22.20 -20.98
N ALA A 22 -29.66 21.82 -19.71
CA ALA A 22 -28.92 20.66 -19.22
C ALA A 22 -29.42 19.33 -19.84
N ALA A 23 -30.73 19.19 -20.03
CA ALA A 23 -31.30 17.99 -20.65
C ALA A 23 -30.97 17.84 -22.14
N LYS A 24 -30.70 18.93 -22.86
CA LYS A 24 -30.27 18.88 -24.28
C LYS A 24 -28.77 18.67 -24.42
N ALA A 25 -27.97 19.06 -23.43
CA ALA A 25 -26.53 18.79 -23.41
C ALA A 25 -26.18 17.36 -22.88
N GLY A 26 -27.11 16.74 -22.15
CA GLY A 26 -26.89 15.41 -21.57
C GLY A 26 -26.98 14.24 -22.54
N ALA A 27 -27.46 14.44 -23.77
CA ALA A 27 -27.60 13.35 -24.74
C ALA A 27 -26.32 13.03 -25.53
N VAL A 28 -25.26 13.82 -25.40
CA VAL A 28 -23.98 13.58 -26.09
C VAL A 28 -22.84 13.24 -25.13
N ALA A 29 -23.06 13.35 -23.83
CA ALA A 29 -22.07 13.06 -22.78
C ALA A 29 -22.24 11.67 -22.13
N ALA A 30 -22.99 10.76 -22.74
CA ALA A 30 -23.07 9.36 -22.31
C ALA A 30 -21.90 8.52 -22.80
N ALA A 31 -20.84 9.16 -23.32
CA ALA A 31 -19.61 8.48 -23.65
C ALA A 31 -18.55 8.84 -22.59
N THR A 32 -18.03 7.80 -21.96
CA THR A 32 -16.84 7.83 -21.09
C THR A 32 -17.06 8.52 -19.72
N VAL A 33 -17.88 7.93 -18.85
CA VAL A 33 -17.40 7.77 -17.50
C VAL A 33 -16.19 6.82 -17.63
N ALA A 34 -15.02 7.40 -17.88
CA ALA A 34 -13.78 6.69 -17.65
C ALA A 34 -13.84 6.26 -16.19
N MET A 35 -14.20 5.01 -15.95
CA MET A 35 -13.96 4.41 -14.64
C MET A 35 -12.51 4.75 -14.32
N PRO A 36 -12.21 5.32 -13.14
CA PRO A 36 -10.83 5.48 -12.77
C PRO A 36 -10.22 4.09 -12.96
N ASN A 37 -9.39 3.96 -13.96
CA ASN A 37 -8.52 2.81 -14.09
C ASN A 37 -7.72 2.87 -12.80
N ILE A 38 -8.15 2.07 -11.81
CA ILE A 38 -7.29 1.76 -10.69
C ILE A 38 -6.10 1.15 -11.41
N ALA A 39 -5.04 1.93 -11.54
CA ALA A 39 -3.78 1.44 -12.04
C ALA A 39 -3.46 0.26 -11.11
N ARG A 40 -3.85 -0.95 -11.54
CA ARG A 40 -3.28 -2.15 -10.98
C ARG A 40 -1.82 -2.01 -11.33
N SER A 41 -1.05 -1.61 -10.35
CA SER A 41 0.38 -1.81 -10.40
C SER A 41 0.53 -3.32 -10.59
N ASP A 42 0.78 -3.77 -11.80
CA ASP A 42 1.22 -5.15 -12.08
C ASP A 42 2.64 -5.36 -11.54
N GLY A 43 3.08 -4.48 -10.64
CA GLY A 43 4.34 -4.56 -9.94
C GLY A 43 4.31 -5.67 -8.91
N HIS A 44 4.94 -6.79 -9.25
CA HIS A 44 5.29 -7.78 -8.24
C HIS A 44 6.27 -7.13 -7.26
N VAL A 45 5.89 -7.11 -5.97
CA VAL A 45 6.75 -6.65 -4.90
C VAL A 45 7.49 -7.84 -4.33
N THR A 46 8.82 -7.74 -4.24
CA THR A 46 9.65 -8.77 -3.58
C THR A 46 10.26 -8.17 -2.32
N LEU A 47 9.95 -8.76 -1.16
CA LEU A 47 10.50 -8.39 0.14
C LEU A 47 11.63 -9.35 0.51
N LYS A 48 12.73 -8.82 1.02
CA LYS A 48 13.87 -9.62 1.51
C LYS A 48 13.68 -9.92 2.98
N MET A 49 13.59 -11.20 3.34
CA MET A 49 13.49 -11.67 4.71
C MET A 49 14.66 -12.59 5.06
N GLN A 50 15.34 -12.34 6.17
CA GLN A 50 16.34 -13.26 6.70
C GLN A 50 15.84 -13.97 7.95
N ALA A 51 16.01 -15.29 7.99
CA ALA A 51 15.75 -16.11 9.17
C ALA A 51 17.02 -16.27 10.03
N ALA A 52 16.80 -16.46 11.32
CA ALA A 52 17.89 -16.74 12.27
C ALA A 52 18.32 -18.21 12.27
N TRP A 53 17.73 -19.04 11.41
CA TRP A 53 17.96 -20.48 11.33
C TRP A 53 18.53 -20.90 9.99
N PRO A 54 19.27 -22.02 9.96
CA PRO A 54 19.82 -22.56 8.71
C PRO A 54 18.72 -23.10 7.81
N SER A 55 18.95 -23.05 6.50
CA SER A 55 18.17 -23.83 5.53
C SER A 55 18.41 -25.33 5.73
N GLY A 56 17.38 -26.13 5.52
CA GLY A 56 17.43 -27.58 5.70
C GLY A 56 16.42 -28.02 6.76
N ALA A 57 16.58 -29.20 7.35
CA ALA A 57 15.64 -29.80 8.29
C ALA A 57 15.54 -29.03 9.63
N ASN A 58 15.14 -27.77 9.54
CA ASN A 58 14.91 -26.88 10.68
C ASN A 58 13.46 -26.40 10.67
N ILE A 59 12.68 -26.82 11.65
CA ILE A 59 11.25 -26.53 11.73
C ILE A 59 10.93 -25.02 11.66
N PHE A 60 11.76 -24.17 12.26
CA PHE A 60 11.51 -22.72 12.23
C PHE A 60 11.75 -22.12 10.85
N PHE A 61 12.73 -22.67 10.09
CA PHE A 61 12.97 -22.24 8.72
C PHE A 61 11.85 -22.73 7.79
N GLU A 62 11.37 -23.95 8.00
CA GLU A 62 10.23 -24.51 7.26
C GLU A 62 8.95 -23.70 7.51
N MET A 63 8.65 -23.36 8.77
CA MET A 63 7.51 -22.51 9.12
C MET A 63 7.61 -21.11 8.47
N ALA A 64 8.81 -20.54 8.38
CA ALA A 64 9.03 -19.29 7.68
C ALA A 64 8.75 -19.44 6.17
N GLY A 65 9.15 -20.57 5.58
CA GLY A 65 8.86 -20.90 4.18
C GLY A 65 7.36 -21.04 3.91
N ASP A 66 6.65 -21.73 4.78
CA ASP A 66 5.19 -21.88 4.70
C ASP A 66 4.48 -20.52 4.78
N TYR A 67 4.93 -19.66 5.69
CA TYR A 67 4.45 -18.28 5.77
C TYR A 67 4.66 -17.51 4.45
N CYS A 68 5.85 -17.61 3.85
CA CYS A 68 6.15 -16.96 2.57
C CYS A 68 5.23 -17.46 1.44
N ASN A 69 4.99 -18.77 1.39
CA ASN A 69 4.09 -19.39 0.41
C ASN A 69 2.64 -18.91 0.61
N MET A 70 2.17 -18.90 1.86
CA MET A 70 0.82 -18.43 2.19
C MET A 70 0.63 -16.96 1.77
N VAL A 71 1.57 -16.08 2.06
CA VAL A 71 1.53 -14.66 1.63
C VAL A 71 1.47 -14.55 0.12
N LYS A 72 2.27 -15.33 -0.60
CA LYS A 72 2.26 -15.36 -2.06
C LYS A 72 0.90 -15.80 -2.61
N GLU A 73 0.31 -16.84 -2.06
CA GLU A 73 -1.01 -17.34 -2.48
C GLU A 73 -2.12 -16.33 -2.17
N MET A 74 -2.15 -15.78 -0.95
CA MET A 74 -3.15 -14.78 -0.54
C MET A 74 -3.07 -13.50 -1.36
N SER A 75 -1.89 -13.11 -1.80
CA SER A 75 -1.68 -11.93 -2.64
C SER A 75 -1.91 -12.18 -4.14
N GLY A 76 -2.29 -13.41 -4.53
CA GLY A 76 -2.38 -13.79 -5.94
C GLY A 76 -1.04 -13.70 -6.68
N GLY A 77 0.09 -13.81 -5.96
CA GLY A 77 1.44 -13.74 -6.50
C GLY A 77 2.01 -12.32 -6.62
N SER A 78 1.23 -11.28 -6.28
CA SER A 78 1.70 -9.89 -6.36
C SER A 78 2.75 -9.55 -5.29
N LEU A 79 2.76 -10.27 -4.16
CA LEU A 79 3.76 -10.13 -3.11
C LEU A 79 4.55 -11.44 -2.97
N LYS A 80 5.87 -11.32 -3.08
CA LYS A 80 6.82 -12.43 -2.88
C LYS A 80 7.76 -12.08 -1.74
N ILE A 81 8.03 -13.04 -0.87
CA ILE A 81 9.07 -12.91 0.16
C ILE A 81 10.24 -13.80 -0.23
N ASP A 82 11.42 -13.19 -0.36
CA ASP A 82 12.68 -13.88 -0.61
C ASP A 82 13.32 -14.23 0.74
N LEU A 83 13.12 -15.50 1.13
CA LEU A 83 13.58 -16.02 2.42
C LEU A 83 15.04 -16.44 2.36
N GLN A 84 15.88 -15.80 3.16
CA GLN A 84 17.29 -16.04 3.28
C GLN A 84 17.61 -16.81 4.59
N PRO A 85 18.52 -17.78 4.57
CA PRO A 85 18.95 -18.49 5.78
C PRO A 85 19.84 -17.61 6.68
N VAL A 86 20.13 -18.13 7.86
CA VAL A 86 21.04 -17.50 8.81
C VAL A 86 22.38 -17.13 8.18
N GLY A 87 22.85 -15.92 8.43
CA GLY A 87 24.15 -15.43 7.96
C GLY A 87 24.23 -15.09 6.49
N ALA A 88 23.12 -15.16 5.73
CA ALA A 88 23.14 -14.83 4.31
C ALA A 88 23.37 -13.34 4.04
N VAL A 89 22.83 -12.47 4.87
CA VAL A 89 22.97 -11.01 4.77
C VAL A 89 23.72 -10.45 5.97
N VAL A 90 23.23 -10.73 7.18
CA VAL A 90 23.82 -10.26 8.45
C VAL A 90 23.86 -11.39 9.50
N LYS A 91 24.60 -11.18 10.58
CA LYS A 91 24.57 -12.09 11.73
C LYS A 91 23.21 -12.05 12.44
N THR A 92 22.86 -13.14 13.11
CA THR A 92 21.58 -13.27 13.82
C THR A 92 21.27 -12.10 14.77
N SER A 93 22.27 -11.65 15.54
CA SER A 93 22.12 -10.52 16.47
C SER A 93 21.90 -9.17 15.78
N GLU A 94 22.16 -9.07 14.50
CA GLU A 94 22.10 -7.84 13.70
C GLU A 94 20.84 -7.76 12.83
N ILE A 95 20.05 -8.85 12.73
CA ILE A 95 18.85 -8.90 11.88
C ILE A 95 17.91 -7.71 12.18
N GLY A 96 17.63 -7.44 13.46
CA GLY A 96 16.73 -6.36 13.82
C GLY A 96 17.27 -4.97 13.46
N ALA A 97 18.58 -4.75 13.58
CA ALA A 97 19.22 -3.50 13.12
C ALA A 97 19.14 -3.39 11.61
N ALA A 98 19.43 -4.48 10.87
CA ALA A 98 19.37 -4.49 9.41
C ALA A 98 17.96 -4.20 8.85
N VAL A 99 16.90 -4.63 9.55
CA VAL A 99 15.53 -4.26 9.22
C VAL A 99 15.28 -2.78 9.50
N SER A 100 15.73 -2.26 10.63
CA SER A 100 15.59 -0.84 10.97
C SER A 100 16.32 0.07 10.01
N ASP A 101 17.47 -0.36 9.51
CA ASP A 101 18.32 0.40 8.57
C ASP A 101 17.87 0.21 7.10
N GLY A 102 16.87 -0.62 6.83
CA GLY A 102 16.35 -0.89 5.48
C GLY A 102 17.22 -1.81 4.62
N ASN A 103 18.21 -2.49 5.19
CA ASN A 103 19.02 -3.49 4.49
C ASN A 103 18.25 -4.80 4.26
N LEU A 104 17.31 -5.09 5.14
CA LEU A 104 16.32 -6.16 5.05
C LEU A 104 14.92 -5.54 5.21
N ASP A 105 13.95 -6.08 4.52
CA ASP A 105 12.55 -5.67 4.66
C ASP A 105 11.89 -6.37 5.85
N MET A 106 12.32 -7.58 6.15
CA MET A 106 11.75 -8.44 7.20
C MET A 106 12.83 -9.29 7.88
N GLY A 107 12.55 -9.70 9.11
CA GLY A 107 13.38 -10.64 9.85
C GLY A 107 12.53 -11.68 10.57
N HIS A 108 13.00 -12.92 10.60
CA HIS A 108 12.37 -14.01 11.33
C HIS A 108 13.37 -14.56 12.38
N TRP A 109 13.20 -14.08 13.63
CA TRP A 109 14.06 -14.44 14.76
C TRP A 109 13.27 -14.41 16.08
N VAL A 110 13.89 -14.87 17.17
CA VAL A 110 13.30 -14.73 18.51
C VAL A 110 13.74 -13.42 19.16
N THR A 111 12.82 -12.77 19.85
CA THR A 111 13.06 -11.50 20.54
C THR A 111 14.11 -11.61 21.66
N ALA A 112 14.36 -12.83 22.19
CA ALA A 112 15.39 -13.11 23.18
C ALA A 112 16.80 -12.64 22.76
N TYR A 113 17.11 -12.56 21.47
CA TYR A 113 18.38 -11.99 20.99
C TYR A 113 18.52 -10.47 21.29
N TRP A 114 17.43 -9.82 21.62
CA TRP A 114 17.42 -8.40 22.00
C TRP A 114 17.46 -8.17 23.51
N TYR A 115 17.44 -9.22 24.33
CA TYR A 115 17.42 -9.10 25.79
C TYR A 115 18.55 -8.21 26.31
N GLY A 116 19.75 -8.29 25.73
CA GLY A 116 20.87 -7.43 26.12
C GLY A 116 20.70 -5.95 25.80
N LYS A 117 19.77 -5.60 24.87
CA LYS A 117 19.44 -4.22 24.49
C LYS A 117 18.16 -3.74 25.17
N ASN A 118 17.20 -4.62 25.35
CA ASN A 118 15.90 -4.33 25.97
C ASN A 118 15.43 -5.55 26.78
N PRO A 119 15.48 -5.47 28.12
CA PRO A 119 15.04 -6.57 28.99
C PRO A 119 13.56 -6.97 28.81
N ALA A 120 12.72 -6.06 28.27
CA ALA A 120 11.32 -6.36 27.97
C ALA A 120 11.11 -7.23 26.71
N ALA A 121 12.19 -7.59 26.03
CA ALA A 121 12.15 -8.44 24.84
C ALA A 121 12.17 -9.95 25.13
N SER A 122 12.20 -10.35 26.42
CA SER A 122 12.21 -11.76 26.84
C SER A 122 10.83 -12.26 27.24
#